data_acfca7359a3d4acf2d1e06c665970af4
#
_entry.id   acfca7359a3d4acf2d1e06c665970af4
#
_cell.length_a   1.000
_cell.length_b   1.000
_cell.length_c   1.000
_cell.angle_alpha   90.00
_cell.angle_beta   90.00
_cell.angle_gamma   90.00
#
_symmetry.space_group_name_H-M   'P 1'
#
loop_
_entity.id
_entity.type
_entity.pdbx_description
1 polymer ?
#
loop_
_entity_poly.entity_id
_entity_poly.type
_entity_poly.pdbx_seq_one_letter_code
_entity_poly.pdbx_strand_id
1 'polypeptide(L)'
;MDQPTIIPQTGSTLVSPAAGSSLVLLETAKGDSITFQVTAPDFGVPGAVEITYKLEMAKGGTNFAKVVNLATTKTPIIKVKTEDLNNKALAEGLEPGKAGAVEFRVKTSINRSLSDLTGAASSVNVTPYKATVVLPSLRVPGDYQSWNPGNNNTIIYSVNSDNIYEGFVHILSGSGAFKFITGPEWDKFPDYGADATPGKLVQKGADIKIPGDFGTYRVKANLSALTYELQRIGVWGIIGSATAGGWDTETPMTFNAANNILTITTALKVGAMKFRTQTWDHNYGLGAAPGEGGAGGPDIPINEAGNYTITLDFKTPGKVLYSITKN
;
A
#
# COMPACT_ATOMS: atom_id res chain seq x y z
N MET A 1 -6.94 10.43 62.66
CA MET A 1 -6.76 9.11 61.98
C MET A 1 -5.82 9.37 60.83
N ASP A 2 -4.57 8.87 60.97
CA ASP A 2 -3.62 8.94 59.87
C ASP A 2 -4.14 8.06 58.72
N GLN A 3 -4.31 8.65 57.54
CA GLN A 3 -4.59 7.85 56.35
C GLN A 3 -3.32 7.06 56.01
N PRO A 4 -3.43 5.75 55.78
CA PRO A 4 -2.26 4.97 55.38
C PRO A 4 -1.68 5.53 54.08
N THR A 5 -0.42 5.93 54.12
CA THR A 5 0.31 6.40 52.93
C THR A 5 0.58 5.17 52.06
N ILE A 6 0.05 5.15 50.82
CA ILE A 6 0.31 4.12 49.85
C ILE A 6 1.72 4.33 49.30
N ILE A 7 2.63 3.43 49.60
CA ILE A 7 4.00 3.44 49.02
C ILE A 7 4.04 2.35 47.96
N PRO A 8 4.03 2.69 46.67
CA PRO A 8 4.14 1.71 45.59
C PRO A 8 5.46 0.94 45.69
N GLN A 9 5.43 -0.37 45.61
CA GLN A 9 6.62 -1.21 45.80
C GLN A 9 7.16 -1.78 44.50
N THR A 10 6.32 -2.37 43.63
CA THR A 10 6.79 -2.98 42.38
C THR A 10 5.82 -2.78 41.24
N GLY A 11 6.34 -2.48 40.03
CA GLY A 11 5.56 -2.45 38.80
C GLY A 11 5.38 -3.83 38.20
N SER A 12 4.41 -3.97 37.31
CA SER A 12 4.18 -5.20 36.55
C SER A 12 5.28 -5.47 35.55
N THR A 13 5.77 -6.70 35.48
CA THR A 13 6.75 -7.15 34.50
C THR A 13 6.13 -8.11 33.49
N LEU A 14 6.66 -8.16 32.27
CA LEU A 14 6.22 -9.07 31.24
C LEU A 14 6.66 -10.51 31.56
N VAL A 15 5.71 -11.45 31.53
CA VAL A 15 5.93 -12.89 31.70
C VAL A 15 5.91 -13.59 30.34
N SER A 16 4.98 -13.23 29.47
CA SER A 16 4.85 -13.76 28.11
C SER A 16 4.48 -12.63 27.14
N PRO A 17 5.13 -12.55 25.98
CA PRO A 17 6.30 -13.32 25.55
C PRO A 17 7.51 -13.15 26.49
N ALA A 18 8.29 -14.23 26.71
CA ALA A 18 9.45 -14.17 27.58
C ALA A 18 10.56 -13.27 27.00
N ALA A 19 11.37 -12.67 27.87
CA ALA A 19 12.55 -11.90 27.43
C ALA A 19 13.48 -12.75 26.57
N GLY A 20 13.97 -12.17 25.46
CA GLY A 20 14.84 -12.83 24.49
C GLY A 20 14.13 -13.80 23.54
N SER A 21 12.83 -14.02 23.68
CA SER A 21 12.06 -14.87 22.77
C SER A 21 11.90 -14.24 21.39
N SER A 22 11.48 -15.04 20.40
CA SER A 22 11.18 -14.60 19.05
C SER A 22 9.68 -14.68 18.80
N LEU A 23 9.14 -13.60 18.24
CA LEU A 23 7.74 -13.47 17.85
C LEU A 23 7.67 -13.19 16.34
N VAL A 24 7.33 -14.21 15.56
CA VAL A 24 7.16 -14.10 14.11
C VAL A 24 5.69 -13.76 13.84
N LEU A 25 5.45 -12.57 13.28
CA LEU A 25 4.12 -12.14 12.89
C LEU A 25 3.81 -12.67 11.49
N LEU A 26 2.60 -13.22 11.31
CA LEU A 26 2.16 -13.77 10.03
C LEU A 26 0.95 -12.99 9.51
N GLU A 27 0.96 -12.65 8.22
CA GLU A 27 -0.17 -11.96 7.59
C GLU A 27 -1.44 -12.83 7.61
N THR A 28 -1.29 -14.15 7.51
CA THR A 28 -2.41 -15.10 7.61
C THR A 28 -3.08 -15.10 8.98
N ALA A 29 -2.37 -14.65 10.03
CA ALA A 29 -2.85 -14.53 11.41
C ALA A 29 -3.15 -13.07 11.80
N LYS A 30 -3.28 -12.14 10.86
CA LYS A 30 -3.44 -10.69 11.14
C LYS A 30 -4.64 -10.37 12.02
N GLY A 31 -5.72 -11.12 11.89
CA GLY A 31 -6.94 -10.98 12.71
C GLY A 31 -6.84 -11.59 14.12
N ASP A 32 -5.86 -12.44 14.36
CA ASP A 32 -5.67 -13.11 15.65
C ASP A 32 -5.04 -12.15 16.66
N SER A 33 -5.15 -12.51 17.95
CA SER A 33 -4.57 -11.75 19.04
C SER A 33 -3.36 -12.45 19.63
N ILE A 34 -2.28 -11.67 19.81
CA ILE A 34 -1.12 -12.05 20.61
C ILE A 34 -1.44 -11.74 22.06
N THR A 35 -1.20 -12.71 22.93
CA THR A 35 -1.46 -12.58 24.37
C THR A 35 -0.17 -12.19 25.09
N PHE A 36 -0.21 -11.05 25.77
CA PHE A 36 0.83 -10.60 26.70
C PHE A 36 0.34 -10.89 28.12
N GLN A 37 1.13 -11.65 28.89
CA GLN A 37 0.83 -11.94 30.28
C GLN A 37 1.84 -11.20 31.16
N VAL A 38 1.36 -10.56 32.22
CA VAL A 38 2.18 -9.74 33.12
C VAL A 38 1.96 -10.13 34.57
N THR A 39 2.93 -9.83 35.43
CA THR A 39 2.78 -10.00 36.88
C THR A 39 1.80 -8.97 37.43
N ALA A 40 1.17 -9.28 38.55
CA ALA A 40 0.44 -8.26 39.31
C ALA A 40 1.41 -7.22 39.89
N PRO A 41 1.07 -5.92 39.87
CA PRO A 41 1.86 -4.90 40.56
C PRO A 41 1.58 -4.97 42.08
N ASP A 42 2.54 -4.52 42.87
CA ASP A 42 2.35 -4.31 44.29
C ASP A 42 2.29 -2.81 44.60
N PHE A 43 1.13 -2.33 45.01
CA PHE A 43 0.92 -0.94 45.43
C PHE A 43 1.02 -0.75 46.95
N GLY A 44 1.35 -1.79 47.69
CA GLY A 44 1.44 -1.74 49.14
C GLY A 44 0.08 -1.56 49.85
N VAL A 45 -1.03 -1.82 49.15
CA VAL A 45 -2.38 -1.66 49.68
C VAL A 45 -3.02 -3.04 49.92
N PRO A 46 -3.51 -3.34 51.11
CA PRO A 46 -4.28 -4.55 51.34
C PRO A 46 -5.69 -4.44 50.74
N GLY A 47 -6.08 -5.42 49.95
CA GLY A 47 -7.43 -5.54 49.37
C GLY A 47 -7.47 -5.49 47.85
N ALA A 48 -8.65 -5.79 47.29
CA ALA A 48 -8.85 -5.78 45.85
C ALA A 48 -8.97 -4.33 45.35
N VAL A 49 -8.02 -3.89 44.51
CA VAL A 49 -8.01 -2.57 43.87
C VAL A 49 -8.14 -2.78 42.37
N GLU A 50 -8.95 -1.96 41.70
CA GLU A 50 -9.02 -1.98 40.24
C GLU A 50 -7.73 -1.40 39.66
N ILE A 51 -7.00 -2.23 38.90
CA ILE A 51 -5.73 -1.88 38.28
C ILE A 51 -5.93 -1.69 36.80
N THR A 52 -5.38 -0.59 36.26
CA THR A 52 -5.28 -0.36 34.82
C THR A 52 -3.87 -0.75 34.38
N TYR A 53 -3.79 -1.63 33.41
CA TYR A 53 -2.57 -2.08 32.76
C TYR A 53 -2.43 -1.43 31.39
N LYS A 54 -1.34 -0.77 31.10
CA LYS A 54 -1.03 -0.15 29.83
C LYS A 54 0.25 -0.76 29.28
N LEU A 55 0.14 -1.53 28.19
CA LEU A 55 1.28 -2.11 27.49
C LEU A 55 1.87 -1.10 26.53
N GLU A 56 3.13 -0.80 26.70
CA GLU A 56 3.93 0.10 25.88
C GLU A 56 5.05 -0.66 25.15
N MET A 57 5.36 -0.25 23.93
CA MET A 57 6.52 -0.73 23.18
C MET A 57 7.44 0.40 22.73
N ALA A 58 8.69 0.05 22.47
CA ALA A 58 9.67 0.89 21.81
C ALA A 58 10.61 0.02 20.95
N LYS A 59 11.27 0.64 19.97
CA LYS A 59 12.37 -0.02 19.25
C LYS A 59 13.50 -0.36 20.23
N GLY A 60 14.06 -1.57 20.11
CA GLY A 60 15.13 -2.04 20.99
C GLY A 60 16.35 -1.11 21.00
N GLY A 61 16.92 -0.91 22.19
CA GLY A 61 18.07 -0.05 22.40
C GLY A 61 17.79 1.45 22.42
N THR A 62 16.53 1.89 22.34
CA THR A 62 16.16 3.31 22.36
C THR A 62 15.80 3.83 23.74
N ASN A 63 15.77 2.95 24.75
CA ASN A 63 15.40 3.28 26.12
C ASN A 63 14.07 4.05 26.21
N PHE A 64 13.07 3.64 25.40
CA PHE A 64 11.76 4.29 25.30
C PHE A 64 11.80 5.78 24.97
N ALA A 65 12.78 6.25 24.19
CA ALA A 65 12.84 7.63 23.72
C ALA A 65 11.56 8.00 22.91
N LYS A 66 11.01 7.03 22.19
CA LYS A 66 9.69 7.09 21.57
C LYS A 66 8.85 5.93 22.08
N VAL A 67 7.71 6.26 22.70
CA VAL A 67 6.79 5.27 23.30
C VAL A 67 5.59 5.05 22.40
N VAL A 68 5.30 3.79 22.08
CA VAL A 68 4.11 3.39 21.33
C VAL A 68 3.17 2.63 22.27
N ASN A 69 1.96 3.12 22.42
CA ASN A 69 0.92 2.43 23.18
C ASN A 69 0.34 1.27 22.36
N LEU A 70 0.31 0.06 22.91
CA LEU A 70 -0.27 -1.11 22.25
C LEU A 70 -1.70 -1.35 22.70
N ALA A 71 -1.93 -1.44 24.01
CA ALA A 71 -3.24 -1.73 24.57
C ALA A 71 -3.36 -1.25 26.02
N THR A 72 -4.60 -1.06 26.48
CA THR A 72 -4.93 -0.75 27.85
C THR A 72 -6.06 -1.70 28.31
N THR A 73 -5.92 -2.32 29.49
CA THR A 73 -6.89 -3.28 30.04
C THR A 73 -6.97 -3.20 31.56
N LYS A 74 -7.95 -3.88 32.15
CA LYS A 74 -8.12 -4.03 33.61
C LYS A 74 -7.64 -5.39 34.12
N THR A 75 -7.07 -6.22 33.26
CA THR A 75 -6.59 -7.56 33.61
C THR A 75 -5.11 -7.72 33.29
N PRO A 76 -4.39 -8.63 33.98
CA PRO A 76 -2.98 -8.91 33.70
C PRO A 76 -2.75 -9.69 32.38
N ILE A 77 -3.82 -9.98 31.65
CA ILE A 77 -3.78 -10.61 30.33
C ILE A 77 -4.16 -9.56 29.29
N ILE A 78 -3.19 -9.15 28.48
CA ILE A 78 -3.35 -8.08 27.51
C ILE A 78 -3.34 -8.69 26.12
N LYS A 79 -4.38 -8.44 25.34
CA LYS A 79 -4.47 -8.93 23.95
C LYS A 79 -4.20 -7.80 22.98
N VAL A 80 -3.29 -8.03 22.03
CA VAL A 80 -2.95 -7.11 20.94
C VAL A 80 -3.17 -7.85 19.62
N LYS A 81 -3.91 -7.26 18.69
CA LYS A 81 -4.05 -7.87 17.35
C LYS A 81 -2.69 -7.96 16.67
N THR A 82 -2.47 -9.06 15.98
CA THR A 82 -1.23 -9.29 15.21
C THR A 82 -0.98 -8.17 14.19
N GLU A 83 -2.04 -7.70 13.51
CA GLU A 83 -1.95 -6.58 12.57
C GLU A 83 -1.54 -5.27 13.26
N ASP A 84 -2.09 -4.97 14.43
CA ASP A 84 -1.76 -3.74 15.16
C ASP A 84 -0.30 -3.73 15.60
N LEU A 85 0.21 -4.85 16.14
CA LEU A 85 1.61 -4.98 16.50
C LEU A 85 2.52 -4.89 15.27
N ASN A 86 2.14 -5.56 14.16
CA ASN A 86 2.88 -5.53 12.91
C ASN A 86 3.04 -4.10 12.37
N ASN A 87 1.93 -3.38 12.24
CA ASN A 87 1.93 -2.03 11.71
C ASN A 87 2.74 -1.06 12.57
N LYS A 88 2.64 -1.21 13.90
CA LYS A 88 3.43 -0.39 14.83
C LYS A 88 4.93 -0.74 14.78
N ALA A 89 5.29 -2.02 14.67
CA ALA A 89 6.67 -2.45 14.51
C ALA A 89 7.31 -1.90 13.22
N LEU A 90 6.58 -1.96 12.10
CA LEU A 90 7.01 -1.37 10.82
C LEU A 90 7.16 0.16 10.92
N ALA A 91 6.24 0.86 11.60
CA ALA A 91 6.30 2.30 11.81
C ALA A 91 7.49 2.73 12.69
N GLU A 92 7.98 1.85 13.55
CA GLU A 92 9.21 2.04 14.33
C GLU A 92 10.49 1.62 13.55
N GLY A 93 10.35 1.27 12.27
CA GLY A 93 11.45 1.00 11.36
C GLY A 93 12.02 -0.41 11.44
N LEU A 94 11.21 -1.41 11.85
CA LEU A 94 11.56 -2.80 11.64
C LEU A 94 11.34 -3.17 10.16
N GLU A 95 12.22 -4.01 9.61
CA GLU A 95 12.12 -4.45 8.23
C GLU A 95 11.25 -5.72 8.10
N PRO A 96 10.32 -5.78 7.13
CA PRO A 96 9.53 -6.97 6.90
C PRO A 96 10.39 -8.22 6.65
N GLY A 97 10.05 -9.32 7.31
CA GLY A 97 10.76 -10.59 7.19
C GLY A 97 12.09 -10.68 7.93
N LYS A 98 12.51 -9.60 8.61
CA LYS A 98 13.73 -9.59 9.43
C LYS A 98 13.39 -9.43 10.91
N ALA A 99 14.03 -10.23 11.76
CA ALA A 99 13.90 -10.09 13.20
C ALA A 99 14.57 -8.80 13.68
N GLY A 100 13.86 -8.03 14.50
CA GLY A 100 14.36 -6.83 15.14
C GLY A 100 13.98 -6.79 16.61
N ALA A 101 14.86 -6.24 17.46
CA ALA A 101 14.59 -6.12 18.88
C ALA A 101 13.52 -5.06 19.16
N VAL A 102 12.52 -5.43 19.95
CA VAL A 102 11.45 -4.57 20.45
C VAL A 102 11.44 -4.69 21.97
N GLU A 103 11.41 -3.58 22.65
CA GLU A 103 11.26 -3.53 24.10
C GLU A 103 9.80 -3.30 24.47
N PHE A 104 9.29 -4.09 25.40
CA PHE A 104 7.96 -3.94 25.98
C PHE A 104 8.08 -3.63 27.47
N ARG A 105 7.21 -2.75 27.97
CA ARG A 105 7.04 -2.50 29.39
C ARG A 105 5.57 -2.28 29.70
N VAL A 106 5.22 -2.45 30.98
CA VAL A 106 3.85 -2.22 31.44
C VAL A 106 3.86 -1.07 32.43
N LYS A 107 2.97 -0.12 32.21
CA LYS A 107 2.59 0.89 33.19
C LYS A 107 1.31 0.47 33.86
N THR A 108 1.26 0.57 35.17
CA THR A 108 0.06 0.28 35.95
C THR A 108 -0.36 1.46 36.80
N SER A 109 -1.66 1.68 36.89
CA SER A 109 -2.25 2.71 37.73
C SER A 109 -3.49 2.19 38.45
N ILE A 110 -3.80 2.72 39.63
CA ILE A 110 -5.01 2.37 40.41
C ILE A 110 -6.00 3.52 40.50
N ASN A 111 -5.56 4.74 40.39
CA ASN A 111 -6.41 5.94 40.29
C ASN A 111 -5.62 7.13 39.71
N ARG A 112 -6.30 8.26 39.48
CA ARG A 112 -5.69 9.47 38.91
C ARG A 112 -4.79 10.26 39.90
N SER A 113 -4.84 9.92 41.18
CA SER A 113 -4.14 10.65 42.27
C SER A 113 -2.77 10.08 42.60
N LEU A 114 -2.44 8.88 42.09
CA LEU A 114 -1.14 8.22 42.32
C LEU A 114 -0.34 8.17 41.04
N SER A 115 0.98 8.23 41.19
CA SER A 115 1.93 8.05 40.07
C SER A 115 1.83 6.65 39.50
N ASP A 116 1.91 6.54 38.20
CA ASP A 116 1.97 5.25 37.51
C ASP A 116 3.23 4.47 37.93
N LEU A 117 3.06 3.18 38.18
CA LEU A 117 4.17 2.26 38.34
C LEU A 117 4.62 1.76 36.96
N THR A 118 5.89 1.90 36.66
CA THR A 118 6.46 1.36 35.42
C THR A 118 7.29 0.13 35.74
N GLY A 119 6.93 -1.00 35.16
CA GLY A 119 7.70 -2.23 35.26
C GLY A 119 8.98 -2.23 34.43
N ALA A 120 9.86 -3.17 34.72
CA ALA A 120 11.08 -3.37 33.93
C ALA A 120 10.75 -3.67 32.45
N ALA A 121 11.57 -3.15 31.56
CA ALA A 121 11.46 -3.43 30.14
C ALA A 121 11.91 -4.86 29.83
N SER A 122 11.21 -5.52 28.89
CA SER A 122 11.54 -6.85 28.40
C SER A 122 11.76 -6.77 26.89
N SER A 123 12.90 -7.24 26.41
CA SER A 123 13.26 -7.27 25.00
C SER A 123 12.78 -8.58 24.35
N VAL A 124 12.12 -8.47 23.20
CA VAL A 124 11.65 -9.59 22.39
C VAL A 124 12.04 -9.33 20.93
N ASN A 125 12.47 -10.37 20.21
CA ASN A 125 12.76 -10.25 18.78
C ASN A 125 11.46 -10.38 17.99
N VAL A 126 11.04 -9.31 17.32
CA VAL A 126 9.83 -9.29 16.51
C VAL A 126 10.20 -9.34 15.03
N THR A 127 9.63 -10.29 14.29
CA THR A 127 9.74 -10.37 12.83
C THR A 127 8.41 -9.95 12.23
N PRO A 128 8.27 -8.71 11.70
CA PRO A 128 7.04 -8.28 11.07
C PRO A 128 6.88 -8.88 9.66
N TYR A 129 5.64 -9.08 9.22
CA TYR A 129 5.35 -9.40 7.83
C TYR A 129 5.22 -8.12 7.00
N LYS A 130 5.40 -8.25 5.68
CA LYS A 130 5.09 -7.16 4.74
C LYS A 130 3.58 -7.00 4.67
N ALA A 131 3.05 -5.91 5.22
CA ALA A 131 1.62 -5.64 5.17
C ALA A 131 1.18 -5.47 3.71
N THR A 132 0.25 -6.30 3.27
CA THR A 132 -0.38 -6.15 1.96
C THR A 132 -1.55 -5.17 2.11
N VAL A 133 -1.38 -3.98 1.56
CA VAL A 133 -2.47 -3.00 1.50
C VAL A 133 -3.42 -3.45 0.40
N VAL A 134 -4.59 -3.97 0.77
CA VAL A 134 -5.67 -4.25 -0.18
C VAL A 134 -6.45 -2.96 -0.38
N LEU A 135 -6.18 -2.28 -1.50
CA LEU A 135 -6.89 -1.07 -1.86
C LEU A 135 -8.28 -1.42 -2.42
N PRO A 136 -9.32 -0.64 -2.09
CA PRO A 136 -10.59 -0.72 -2.79
C PRO A 136 -10.37 -0.55 -4.30
N SER A 137 -11.04 -1.36 -5.10
CA SER A 137 -10.80 -1.41 -6.54
C SER A 137 -12.10 -1.46 -7.33
N LEU A 138 -12.04 -0.93 -8.54
CA LEU A 138 -13.04 -1.10 -9.59
C LEU A 138 -12.41 -1.80 -10.78
N ARG A 139 -13.12 -2.73 -11.36
CA ARG A 139 -12.78 -3.36 -12.63
C ARG A 139 -13.39 -2.56 -13.77
N VAL A 140 -12.71 -2.54 -14.90
CA VAL A 140 -13.10 -1.77 -16.09
C VAL A 140 -13.24 -2.73 -17.28
N PRO A 141 -14.23 -3.66 -17.24
CA PRO A 141 -14.46 -4.57 -18.35
C PRO A 141 -15.04 -3.81 -19.55
N GLY A 142 -14.56 -4.15 -20.75
CA GLY A 142 -15.00 -3.55 -21.99
C GLY A 142 -14.80 -4.50 -23.17
N ASP A 143 -15.21 -4.08 -24.36
CA ASP A 143 -15.07 -4.89 -25.58
C ASP A 143 -13.60 -5.17 -25.95
N TYR A 144 -12.68 -4.27 -25.59
CA TYR A 144 -11.23 -4.43 -25.77
C TYR A 144 -10.63 -5.62 -25.00
N GLN A 145 -11.37 -6.20 -24.05
CA GLN A 145 -10.97 -7.39 -23.28
C GLN A 145 -12.10 -8.42 -23.15
N SER A 146 -13.01 -8.45 -24.12
CA SER A 146 -14.15 -9.40 -24.23
C SER A 146 -15.14 -9.31 -23.06
N TRP A 147 -15.34 -8.14 -22.48
CA TRP A 147 -16.29 -7.87 -21.38
C TRP A 147 -16.11 -8.78 -20.15
N ASN A 148 -14.89 -9.27 -19.89
CA ASN A 148 -14.61 -10.19 -18.80
C ASN A 148 -14.23 -9.44 -17.51
N PRO A 149 -15.12 -9.26 -16.52
CA PRO A 149 -14.79 -8.60 -15.26
C PRO A 149 -13.85 -9.45 -14.37
N GLY A 150 -13.71 -10.75 -14.65
CA GLY A 150 -12.73 -11.61 -14.01
C GLY A 150 -11.27 -11.31 -14.39
N ASN A 151 -11.05 -10.55 -15.46
CA ASN A 151 -9.72 -10.14 -15.89
C ASN A 151 -9.13 -9.10 -14.94
N ASN A 152 -8.08 -9.48 -14.21
CA ASN A 152 -7.41 -8.62 -13.22
C ASN A 152 -6.48 -7.57 -13.85
N ASN A 153 -6.34 -7.54 -15.18
CA ASN A 153 -5.45 -6.61 -15.86
C ASN A 153 -6.06 -5.20 -16.03
N THR A 154 -7.37 -5.05 -15.84
CA THR A 154 -8.08 -3.79 -16.04
C THR A 154 -8.76 -3.35 -14.76
N ILE A 155 -7.95 -3.01 -13.76
CA ILE A 155 -8.39 -2.59 -12.43
C ILE A 155 -7.86 -1.18 -12.14
N ILE A 156 -8.74 -0.33 -11.61
CA ILE A 156 -8.39 0.98 -11.06
C ILE A 156 -8.64 0.99 -9.55
N TYR A 157 -7.93 1.82 -8.81
CA TYR A 157 -7.87 1.73 -7.35
C TYR A 157 -8.25 3.04 -6.66
N SER A 158 -8.88 2.93 -5.49
CA SER A 158 -9.05 4.05 -4.56
C SER A 158 -7.91 4.05 -3.55
N VAL A 159 -6.85 4.80 -3.86
CA VAL A 159 -5.61 4.85 -3.05
C VAL A 159 -5.88 5.39 -1.65
N ASN A 160 -6.83 6.32 -1.54
CA ASN A 160 -7.21 6.94 -0.27
C ASN A 160 -8.41 6.26 0.41
N SER A 161 -8.96 5.19 -0.19
CA SER A 161 -10.19 4.52 0.30
C SER A 161 -11.39 5.45 0.46
N ASP A 162 -11.54 6.43 -0.46
CA ASP A 162 -12.53 7.51 -0.45
C ASP A 162 -13.64 7.35 -1.51
N ASN A 163 -13.73 6.15 -2.13
CA ASN A 163 -14.61 5.85 -3.26
C ASN A 163 -14.27 6.63 -4.55
N ILE A 164 -13.10 7.25 -4.62
CA ILE A 164 -12.55 7.81 -5.86
C ILE A 164 -11.50 6.83 -6.39
N TYR A 165 -11.80 6.22 -7.50
CA TYR A 165 -10.98 5.21 -8.16
C TYR A 165 -10.28 5.82 -9.36
N GLU A 166 -9.00 5.55 -9.51
CA GLU A 166 -8.21 6.08 -10.62
C GLU A 166 -7.16 5.07 -11.09
N GLY A 167 -6.89 5.08 -12.39
CA GLY A 167 -5.84 4.26 -12.99
C GLY A 167 -5.74 4.47 -14.50
N PHE A 168 -4.81 3.75 -15.10
CA PHE A 168 -4.62 3.77 -16.55
C PHE A 168 -5.18 2.50 -17.17
N VAL A 169 -5.96 2.66 -18.23
CA VAL A 169 -6.56 1.56 -19.00
C VAL A 169 -6.14 1.68 -20.46
N HIS A 170 -5.60 0.61 -21.02
CA HIS A 170 -5.19 0.54 -22.42
C HIS A 170 -6.38 0.08 -23.26
N ILE A 171 -7.04 1.00 -23.95
CA ILE A 171 -8.19 0.72 -24.84
C ILE A 171 -7.69 0.88 -26.26
N LEU A 172 -7.27 -0.24 -26.87
CA LEU A 172 -6.52 -0.26 -28.14
C LEU A 172 -7.25 -0.98 -29.26
N SER A 173 -8.46 -1.48 -28.99
CA SER A 173 -9.27 -2.21 -29.98
C SER A 173 -10.75 -2.16 -29.61
N GLY A 174 -11.59 -2.77 -30.46
CA GLY A 174 -13.02 -2.86 -30.23
C GLY A 174 -13.76 -1.57 -30.63
N SER A 175 -14.86 -1.26 -29.96
CA SER A 175 -15.63 -0.03 -30.12
C SER A 175 -15.25 1.06 -29.11
N GLY A 176 -14.33 0.76 -28.22
CA GLY A 176 -13.97 1.64 -27.10
C GLY A 176 -15.02 1.68 -25.98
N ALA A 177 -15.91 0.70 -25.94
CA ALA A 177 -16.98 0.62 -24.95
C ALA A 177 -16.53 -0.16 -23.70
N PHE A 178 -16.96 0.30 -22.51
CA PHE A 178 -16.64 -0.34 -21.24
C PHE A 178 -17.67 0.02 -20.15
N LYS A 179 -17.59 -0.63 -19.02
CA LYS A 179 -18.31 -0.31 -17.77
C LYS A 179 -17.37 -0.40 -16.56
N PHE A 180 -17.87 0.04 -15.43
CA PHE A 180 -17.26 -0.21 -14.12
C PHE A 180 -18.02 -1.30 -13.39
N ILE A 181 -17.30 -2.15 -12.64
CA ILE A 181 -17.94 -3.16 -11.79
C ILE A 181 -17.10 -3.36 -10.52
N THR A 182 -17.76 -3.55 -9.38
CA THR A 182 -17.10 -3.66 -8.07
C THR A 182 -16.52 -5.05 -7.77
N GLY A 183 -16.74 -6.03 -8.64
CA GLY A 183 -16.26 -7.39 -8.44
C GLY A 183 -16.07 -8.17 -9.74
N PRO A 184 -15.66 -9.45 -9.65
CA PRO A 184 -15.19 -10.22 -10.79
C PRO A 184 -16.30 -10.89 -11.62
N GLU A 185 -17.59 -10.71 -11.28
CA GLU A 185 -18.69 -11.41 -11.92
C GLU A 185 -19.87 -10.47 -12.14
N TRP A 186 -20.39 -10.45 -13.38
CA TRP A 186 -21.64 -9.76 -13.69
C TRP A 186 -22.80 -10.31 -12.85
N ASP A 187 -23.80 -9.50 -12.61
CA ASP A 187 -25.03 -9.80 -11.85
C ASP A 187 -24.84 -10.13 -10.35
N LYS A 188 -23.63 -10.46 -9.92
CA LYS A 188 -23.31 -10.66 -8.50
C LYS A 188 -22.78 -9.40 -7.81
N PHE A 189 -22.18 -8.50 -8.57
CA PHE A 189 -21.60 -7.27 -8.07
C PHE A 189 -22.22 -6.06 -8.76
N PRO A 190 -22.36 -4.92 -8.06
CA PRO A 190 -22.84 -3.68 -8.66
C PRO A 190 -21.99 -3.26 -9.84
N ASP A 191 -22.62 -3.04 -10.99
CA ASP A 191 -22.02 -2.45 -12.17
C ASP A 191 -22.58 -1.04 -12.43
N TYR A 192 -21.75 -0.20 -13.04
CA TYR A 192 -22.05 1.19 -13.34
C TYR A 192 -21.68 1.50 -14.78
N GLY A 193 -22.57 2.17 -15.45
CA GLY A 193 -22.40 2.66 -16.82
C GLY A 193 -22.75 4.13 -16.93
N ALA A 194 -22.78 4.62 -18.17
CA ALA A 194 -23.17 5.99 -18.46
C ALA A 194 -24.63 6.26 -18.11
N ASP A 195 -24.87 7.38 -17.45
CA ASP A 195 -26.20 8.02 -17.33
C ASP A 195 -26.51 8.81 -18.61
N ALA A 196 -27.75 9.25 -18.79
CA ALA A 196 -28.14 10.15 -19.85
C ALA A 196 -27.38 11.51 -19.79
N THR A 197 -26.93 11.90 -18.62
CA THR A 197 -26.14 13.11 -18.41
C THR A 197 -24.65 12.80 -18.60
N PRO A 198 -23.93 13.47 -19.51
CA PRO A 198 -22.50 13.23 -19.72
C PRO A 198 -21.67 13.33 -18.45
N GLY A 199 -20.74 12.41 -18.25
CA GLY A 199 -19.87 12.36 -17.08
C GLY A 199 -20.54 11.83 -15.81
N LYS A 200 -21.80 11.44 -15.86
CA LYS A 200 -22.53 10.80 -14.76
C LYS A 200 -22.59 9.29 -14.91
N LEU A 201 -22.60 8.62 -13.76
CA LEU A 201 -22.76 7.17 -13.64
C LEU A 201 -24.15 6.83 -13.12
N VAL A 202 -24.67 5.72 -13.58
CA VAL A 202 -25.86 5.09 -13.01
C VAL A 202 -25.64 3.59 -12.92
N GLN A 203 -26.16 2.96 -11.88
CA GLN A 203 -26.10 1.52 -11.74
C GLN A 203 -26.89 0.85 -12.89
N LYS A 204 -26.30 -0.18 -13.50
CA LYS A 204 -26.80 -0.83 -14.71
C LYS A 204 -27.01 0.13 -15.90
N GLY A 205 -26.22 1.23 -15.94
CA GLY A 205 -26.27 2.23 -17.01
C GLY A 205 -25.78 1.70 -18.36
N ALA A 206 -25.89 2.55 -19.38
CA ALA A 206 -25.39 2.24 -20.73
C ALA A 206 -23.86 2.09 -20.75
N ASP A 207 -23.33 1.54 -21.85
CA ASP A 207 -21.88 1.45 -22.02
C ASP A 207 -21.27 2.85 -22.11
N ILE A 208 -20.18 3.04 -21.37
CA ILE A 208 -19.34 4.23 -21.48
C ILE A 208 -18.45 4.06 -22.71
N LYS A 209 -18.29 5.10 -23.51
CA LYS A 209 -17.38 5.09 -24.67
C LYS A 209 -16.26 6.08 -24.50
N ILE A 210 -15.07 5.72 -24.99
CA ILE A 210 -13.96 6.67 -25.08
C ILE A 210 -14.32 7.82 -25.99
N PRO A 211 -13.87 9.06 -25.66
CA PRO A 211 -14.26 10.26 -26.41
C PRO A 211 -13.39 10.51 -27.68
N GLY A 212 -12.53 9.59 -28.06
CA GLY A 212 -11.61 9.78 -29.18
C GLY A 212 -10.91 8.49 -29.62
N ASP A 213 -9.72 8.63 -30.17
CA ASP A 213 -8.92 7.53 -30.71
C ASP A 213 -8.48 6.53 -29.64
N PHE A 214 -8.17 5.33 -30.07
CA PHE A 214 -7.55 4.31 -29.23
C PHE A 214 -6.24 4.81 -28.58
N GLY A 215 -5.96 4.27 -27.41
CA GLY A 215 -4.77 4.63 -26.65
C GLY A 215 -4.88 4.23 -25.18
N THR A 216 -3.94 4.71 -24.40
CA THR A 216 -4.02 4.70 -22.94
C THR A 216 -4.92 5.83 -22.48
N TYR A 217 -5.86 5.51 -21.61
CA TYR A 217 -6.75 6.46 -20.95
C TYR A 217 -6.46 6.48 -19.44
N ARG A 218 -6.36 7.68 -18.88
CA ARG A 218 -6.53 7.88 -17.45
C ARG A 218 -8.01 7.87 -17.17
N VAL A 219 -8.43 6.92 -16.38
CA VAL A 219 -9.84 6.67 -16.04
C VAL A 219 -10.04 6.98 -14.57
N LYS A 220 -11.01 7.83 -14.27
CA LYS A 220 -11.38 8.18 -12.90
C LYS A 220 -12.88 7.96 -12.71
N ALA A 221 -13.27 7.32 -11.62
CA ALA A 221 -14.64 7.12 -11.21
C ALA A 221 -14.84 7.51 -9.75
N ASN A 222 -15.86 8.29 -9.45
CA ASN A 222 -16.28 8.62 -8.09
C ASN A 222 -17.64 8.00 -7.82
N LEU A 223 -17.66 6.91 -7.05
CA LEU A 223 -18.91 6.20 -6.75
C LEU A 223 -19.77 6.90 -5.70
N SER A 224 -19.23 7.83 -4.92
CA SER A 224 -20.02 8.64 -3.99
C SER A 224 -20.79 9.75 -4.73
N ALA A 225 -20.16 10.38 -5.72
CA ALA A 225 -20.77 11.43 -6.53
C ALA A 225 -21.47 10.91 -7.80
N LEU A 226 -21.30 9.62 -8.10
CA LEU A 226 -21.74 8.96 -9.33
C LEU A 226 -21.27 9.73 -10.58
N THR A 227 -19.94 9.93 -10.69
CA THR A 227 -19.31 10.62 -11.83
C THR A 227 -18.12 9.85 -12.36
N TYR A 228 -17.77 10.11 -13.62
CA TYR A 228 -16.52 9.63 -14.21
C TYR A 228 -15.86 10.68 -15.09
N GLU A 229 -14.55 10.54 -15.24
CA GLU A 229 -13.71 11.36 -16.10
C GLU A 229 -12.81 10.45 -16.94
N LEU A 230 -12.64 10.79 -18.22
CA LEU A 230 -11.75 10.10 -19.14
C LEU A 230 -10.79 11.12 -19.75
N GLN A 231 -9.50 10.88 -19.61
CA GLN A 231 -8.46 11.65 -20.25
C GLN A 231 -7.63 10.75 -21.17
N ARG A 232 -7.63 11.03 -22.48
CA ARG A 232 -6.75 10.33 -23.40
C ARG A 232 -5.30 10.74 -23.11
N ILE A 233 -4.45 9.76 -22.83
CA ILE A 233 -3.02 9.97 -22.60
C ILE A 233 -2.25 9.80 -23.92
N GLY A 234 -2.66 8.87 -24.76
CA GLY A 234 -2.06 8.62 -26.07
C GLY A 234 -1.40 7.26 -26.19
N VAL A 235 -0.52 7.13 -27.16
CA VAL A 235 0.29 5.92 -27.40
C VAL A 235 1.69 6.16 -26.88
N TRP A 236 2.17 5.23 -26.06
CA TRP A 236 3.48 5.32 -25.43
C TRP A 236 4.61 4.86 -26.35
N GLY A 237 5.73 5.55 -26.27
CA GLY A 237 6.98 5.21 -26.90
C GLY A 237 8.19 5.55 -26.02
N ILE A 238 9.37 5.17 -26.48
CA ILE A 238 10.64 5.60 -25.92
C ILE A 238 11.28 6.67 -26.80
N ILE A 239 11.93 7.65 -26.19
CA ILE A 239 12.58 8.78 -26.87
C ILE A 239 13.86 9.11 -26.13
N GLY A 240 14.86 9.61 -26.84
CA GLY A 240 16.11 10.04 -26.21
C GLY A 240 17.33 9.80 -27.06
N SER A 241 18.47 10.35 -26.65
CA SER A 241 19.75 10.21 -27.40
C SER A 241 20.19 8.73 -27.53
N ALA A 242 19.71 7.87 -26.67
CA ALA A 242 19.97 6.44 -26.77
C ALA A 242 19.12 5.72 -27.83
N THR A 243 17.99 6.29 -28.27
CA THR A 243 17.08 5.70 -29.24
C THR A 243 17.43 6.06 -30.70
N ALA A 244 16.86 5.32 -31.64
CA ALA A 244 17.09 5.57 -33.07
C ALA A 244 16.59 6.95 -33.51
N GLY A 245 15.45 7.42 -32.98
CA GLY A 245 14.84 8.71 -33.33
C GLY A 245 15.38 9.92 -32.55
N GLY A 246 16.36 9.70 -31.66
CA GLY A 246 16.88 10.77 -30.82
C GLY A 246 15.79 11.39 -29.93
N TRP A 247 15.85 12.68 -29.69
CA TRP A 247 14.84 13.45 -28.96
C TRP A 247 13.70 13.99 -29.85
N ASP A 248 13.73 13.67 -31.17
CA ASP A 248 12.78 14.20 -32.13
C ASP A 248 11.58 13.27 -32.35
N THR A 249 11.83 11.96 -32.41
CA THR A 249 10.79 10.97 -32.76
C THR A 249 10.81 9.78 -31.80
N GLU A 250 9.64 9.44 -31.24
CA GLU A 250 9.49 8.26 -30.41
C GLU A 250 9.60 6.97 -31.22
N THR A 251 10.16 5.94 -30.58
CA THR A 251 9.99 4.56 -31.00
C THR A 251 8.79 3.97 -30.26
N PRO A 252 7.68 3.64 -30.94
CA PRO A 252 6.46 3.18 -30.28
C PRO A 252 6.65 1.86 -29.52
N MET A 253 6.04 1.74 -28.35
CA MET A 253 5.94 0.49 -27.60
C MET A 253 4.71 -0.29 -28.06
N THR A 254 4.79 -1.62 -27.97
CA THR A 254 3.69 -2.54 -28.26
C THR A 254 3.01 -2.97 -26.96
N PHE A 255 1.68 -3.03 -26.98
CA PHE A 255 0.92 -3.51 -25.84
C PHE A 255 0.89 -5.05 -25.78
N ASN A 256 1.29 -5.60 -24.65
CA ASN A 256 1.18 -7.01 -24.34
C ASN A 256 -0.07 -7.23 -23.47
N ALA A 257 -1.16 -7.67 -24.10
CA ALA A 257 -2.44 -7.86 -23.43
C ALA A 257 -2.41 -8.98 -22.36
N ALA A 258 -1.57 -10.00 -22.52
CA ALA A 258 -1.47 -11.10 -21.55
C ALA A 258 -0.97 -10.61 -20.17
N ASN A 259 -0.04 -9.66 -20.19
CA ASN A 259 0.57 -9.12 -18.97
C ASN A 259 0.08 -7.72 -18.62
N ASN A 260 -0.72 -7.10 -19.50
CA ASN A 260 -1.17 -5.69 -19.39
C ASN A 260 -0.01 -4.71 -19.18
N ILE A 261 1.02 -4.83 -20.01
CA ILE A 261 2.19 -3.95 -20.02
C ILE A 261 2.49 -3.48 -21.44
N LEU A 262 3.15 -2.34 -21.53
CA LEU A 262 3.76 -1.89 -22.78
C LEU A 262 5.18 -2.43 -22.85
N THR A 263 5.61 -2.87 -24.03
CA THR A 263 6.94 -3.48 -24.22
C THR A 263 7.53 -3.09 -25.57
N ILE A 264 8.86 -3.05 -25.62
CA ILE A 264 9.62 -2.92 -26.87
C ILE A 264 10.94 -3.66 -26.74
N THR A 265 11.37 -4.33 -27.79
CA THR A 265 12.74 -4.83 -27.92
C THR A 265 13.42 -4.09 -29.04
N THR A 266 14.51 -3.38 -28.73
CA THR A 266 15.19 -2.51 -29.69
C THR A 266 16.66 -2.30 -29.34
N ALA A 267 17.47 -1.93 -30.34
CA ALA A 267 18.85 -1.51 -30.12
C ALA A 267 18.89 -0.10 -29.50
N LEU A 268 19.69 0.05 -28.45
CA LEU A 268 20.00 1.33 -27.84
C LEU A 268 21.49 1.65 -27.95
N LYS A 269 21.81 2.93 -28.04
CA LYS A 269 23.17 3.48 -27.95
C LYS A 269 23.44 3.92 -26.51
N VAL A 270 24.70 4.17 -26.18
CA VAL A 270 25.06 4.93 -24.98
C VAL A 270 24.44 6.33 -25.06
N GLY A 271 23.74 6.72 -23.99
CA GLY A 271 23.00 7.98 -23.93
C GLY A 271 21.94 7.99 -22.88
N ALA A 272 20.81 8.60 -23.17
CA ALA A 272 19.69 8.69 -22.25
C ALA A 272 18.36 8.50 -22.97
N MET A 273 17.33 8.09 -22.20
CA MET A 273 15.97 7.93 -22.72
C MET A 273 14.91 8.38 -21.72
N LYS A 274 13.70 8.56 -22.22
CA LYS A 274 12.47 8.71 -21.45
C LYS A 274 11.35 7.91 -22.10
N PHE A 275 10.31 7.67 -21.33
CA PHE A 275 9.03 7.26 -21.88
C PHE A 275 8.19 8.51 -22.18
N ARG A 276 7.55 8.58 -23.34
CA ARG A 276 6.73 9.71 -23.75
C ARG A 276 5.54 9.24 -24.60
N THR A 277 4.44 9.97 -24.58
CA THR A 277 3.44 9.95 -25.66
C THR A 277 3.85 10.91 -26.76
N GLN A 278 3.05 11.05 -27.82
CA GLN A 278 3.39 11.91 -28.98
C GLN A 278 3.68 13.38 -28.60
N THR A 279 3.32 13.78 -27.38
CA THR A 279 3.60 15.11 -26.83
C THR A 279 4.36 15.00 -25.51
N TRP A 280 4.94 16.10 -25.02
CA TRP A 280 5.61 16.14 -23.72
C TRP A 280 4.65 16.27 -22.53
N ASP A 281 3.35 16.36 -22.76
CA ASP A 281 2.35 16.46 -21.69
C ASP A 281 2.36 15.25 -20.76
N HIS A 282 2.68 14.08 -21.32
CA HIS A 282 2.81 12.84 -20.57
C HIS A 282 4.16 12.18 -20.85
N ASN A 283 5.06 12.27 -19.89
CA ASN A 283 6.37 11.62 -19.96
C ASN A 283 6.82 11.10 -18.59
N TYR A 284 7.63 10.03 -18.59
CA TYR A 284 8.26 9.47 -17.41
C TYR A 284 9.76 9.31 -17.63
N GLY A 285 10.52 9.73 -16.64
CA GLY A 285 11.95 9.47 -16.50
C GLY A 285 12.23 8.73 -15.20
N LEU A 286 13.38 8.99 -14.57
CA LEU A 286 13.74 8.41 -13.28
C LEU A 286 12.76 8.86 -12.20
N GLY A 287 12.27 7.91 -11.40
CA GLY A 287 11.44 8.14 -10.23
C GLY A 287 12.22 8.10 -8.92
N ALA A 288 11.50 7.96 -7.81
CA ALA A 288 12.07 7.98 -6.47
C ALA A 288 12.88 6.70 -6.12
N ALA A 289 12.59 5.60 -6.80
CA ALA A 289 13.26 4.31 -6.60
C ALA A 289 13.68 3.70 -7.95
N PRO A 290 14.69 2.81 -7.96
CA PRO A 290 15.07 2.07 -9.17
C PRO A 290 13.87 1.33 -9.79
N GLY A 291 13.66 1.48 -11.09
CA GLY A 291 12.53 0.87 -11.82
C GLY A 291 11.19 1.58 -11.62
N GLU A 292 11.13 2.68 -10.89
CA GLU A 292 9.96 3.54 -10.75
C GLU A 292 10.07 4.74 -11.71
N GLY A 293 9.01 5.00 -12.45
CA GLY A 293 8.91 6.14 -13.38
C GLY A 293 8.42 7.39 -12.67
N GLY A 294 9.19 8.46 -12.73
CA GLY A 294 8.80 9.79 -12.26
C GLY A 294 8.17 10.60 -13.39
N ALA A 295 6.96 11.13 -13.19
CA ALA A 295 6.33 12.04 -14.14
C ALA A 295 7.19 13.31 -14.30
N GLY A 296 7.60 13.62 -15.56
CA GLY A 296 8.54 14.70 -15.83
C GLY A 296 9.95 14.49 -15.26
N GLY A 297 10.24 13.32 -14.68
CA GLY A 297 11.50 13.02 -13.99
C GLY A 297 12.74 13.12 -14.88
N PRO A 298 13.96 13.05 -14.30
CA PRO A 298 15.22 13.08 -15.05
C PRO A 298 15.33 11.95 -16.09
N ASP A 299 16.20 12.14 -17.04
CA ASP A 299 16.45 11.16 -18.09
C ASP A 299 17.01 9.87 -17.51
N ILE A 300 16.62 8.73 -18.08
CA ILE A 300 17.09 7.40 -17.71
C ILE A 300 18.39 7.11 -18.48
N PRO A 301 19.54 6.90 -17.82
CA PRO A 301 20.80 6.66 -18.49
C PRO A 301 20.87 5.25 -19.11
N ILE A 302 21.43 5.15 -20.30
CA ILE A 302 21.82 3.91 -20.97
C ILE A 302 23.35 3.90 -21.06
N ASN A 303 23.99 3.12 -20.19
CA ASN A 303 25.46 3.15 -20.03
C ASN A 303 26.20 2.28 -21.04
N GLU A 304 25.51 1.37 -21.71
CA GLU A 304 26.09 0.47 -22.70
C GLU A 304 25.21 0.38 -23.93
N ALA A 305 25.82 0.30 -25.11
CA ALA A 305 25.08 -0.01 -26.33
C ALA A 305 24.70 -1.49 -26.39
N GLY A 306 23.58 -1.82 -26.99
CA GLY A 306 23.12 -3.20 -27.11
C GLY A 306 21.65 -3.30 -27.50
N ASN A 307 21.17 -4.54 -27.58
CA ASN A 307 19.75 -4.82 -27.76
C ASN A 307 19.08 -4.97 -26.39
N TYR A 308 17.96 -4.28 -26.18
CA TYR A 308 17.28 -4.22 -24.91
C TYR A 308 15.81 -4.58 -25.03
N THR A 309 15.30 -5.28 -24.02
CA THR A 309 13.86 -5.40 -23.78
C THR A 309 13.46 -4.42 -22.69
N ILE A 310 12.52 -3.55 -23.03
CA ILE A 310 12.05 -2.45 -22.16
C ILE A 310 10.57 -2.64 -21.91
N THR A 311 10.13 -2.48 -20.66
CA THR A 311 8.73 -2.53 -20.27
C THR A 311 8.29 -1.27 -19.56
N LEU A 312 6.99 -0.94 -19.68
CA LEU A 312 6.34 0.13 -18.94
C LEU A 312 5.00 -0.42 -18.39
N ASP A 313 4.82 -0.34 -17.08
CA ASP A 313 3.72 -0.96 -16.33
C ASP A 313 2.99 0.05 -15.46
N PHE A 314 1.67 0.14 -15.63
CA PHE A 314 0.77 1.04 -14.92
C PHE A 314 -0.14 0.32 -13.91
N LYS A 315 0.04 -0.98 -13.67
CA LYS A 315 -0.84 -1.78 -12.82
C LYS A 315 -0.72 -1.49 -11.33
N THR A 316 0.44 -0.98 -10.90
CA THR A 316 0.68 -0.69 -9.49
C THR A 316 -0.04 0.60 -9.09
N PRO A 317 -0.94 0.57 -8.11
CA PRO A 317 -1.66 1.76 -7.68
C PRO A 317 -0.74 2.92 -7.32
N GLY A 318 -0.98 4.09 -7.92
CA GLY A 318 -0.20 5.31 -7.66
C GLY A 318 1.24 5.31 -8.16
N LYS A 319 1.67 4.27 -8.88
CA LYS A 319 3.03 4.14 -9.40
C LYS A 319 3.06 3.71 -10.86
N VAL A 320 4.07 4.19 -11.56
CA VAL A 320 4.44 3.68 -12.89
C VAL A 320 5.76 2.95 -12.75
N LEU A 321 5.81 1.70 -13.18
CA LEU A 321 7.02 0.89 -13.09
C LEU A 321 7.59 0.65 -14.49
N TYR A 322 8.92 0.51 -14.58
CA TYR A 322 9.58 0.13 -15.81
C TYR A 322 10.73 -0.84 -15.57
N SER A 323 11.09 -1.58 -16.60
CA SER A 323 12.33 -2.36 -16.63
C SER A 323 13.09 -2.10 -17.93
N ILE A 324 14.41 -2.18 -17.87
CA ILE A 324 15.32 -2.07 -19.01
C ILE A 324 16.34 -3.20 -18.87
N THR A 325 16.18 -4.23 -19.68
CA THR A 325 17.00 -5.44 -19.61
C THR A 325 17.78 -5.60 -20.90
N LYS A 326 19.12 -5.67 -20.82
CA LYS A 326 20.00 -5.98 -21.95
C LYS A 326 19.88 -7.47 -22.27
N ASN A 327 19.68 -7.79 -23.55
CA ASN A 327 19.52 -9.16 -24.05
C ASN A 327 20.87 -9.82 -24.33
#